data_bf2581beefcba51bb4932df6deda1981
#
_entry.id   bf2581beefcba51bb4932df6deda1981
#
_cell.length_a   1.000
_cell.length_b   1.000
_cell.length_c   1.000
_cell.angle_alpha   90.00
_cell.angle_beta   90.00
_cell.angle_gamma   90.00
#
_symmetry.space_group_name_H-M   'P 1'
#
loop_
_entity.id
_entity.type
_entity.pdbx_description
1 polymer ?
#
loop_
_entity_poly.entity_id
_entity_poly.type
_entity_poly.pdbx_seq_one_letter_code
_entity_poly.pdbx_strand_id
1 'polypeptide(L)'
;GLRPALQATAYLYAYSLLQPETKPAFRFDVVVKNKTPIVEQKITTRTQEDFARLGQLAVRADKIVEHELFFPNEQSFACSGCQFQSACKSWHREHSRVISLAA
;
A
#
# COMPACT_ATOMS: atom_id res chain seq x y z
N GLY A 1 1.61 13.51 -9.24
CA GLY A 1 2.35 13.59 -8.01
C GLY A 1 2.79 12.23 -7.52
N LEU A 2 3.93 12.20 -6.94
CA LEU A 2 4.45 10.98 -6.35
C LEU A 2 3.65 10.66 -5.09
N ARG A 3 3.03 9.47 -5.07
CA ARG A 3 2.38 9.00 -3.86
C ARG A 3 3.46 8.68 -2.82
N PRO A 4 3.31 9.13 -1.58
CA PRO A 4 4.26 8.78 -0.53
C PRO A 4 4.28 7.26 -0.35
N ALA A 5 5.46 6.67 -0.28
CA ALA A 5 5.60 5.25 0.01
C ALA A 5 5.11 4.97 1.44
N LEU A 6 4.13 4.08 1.58
CA LEU A 6 3.57 3.72 2.89
C LEU A 6 4.61 3.09 3.81
N GLN A 7 5.56 2.35 3.25
CA GLN A 7 6.63 1.74 4.01
C GLN A 7 7.45 2.79 4.78
N ALA A 8 7.87 3.85 4.09
CA ALA A 8 8.61 4.94 4.71
C ALA A 8 7.78 5.64 5.78
N THR A 9 6.49 5.86 5.51
CA THR A 9 5.57 6.48 6.48
C THR A 9 5.43 5.62 7.73
N ALA A 10 5.27 4.31 7.58
CA ALA A 10 5.13 3.39 8.70
C ALA A 10 6.39 3.35 9.58
N TYR A 11 7.57 3.26 8.96
CA TYR A 11 8.82 3.26 9.69
C TYR A 11 9.06 4.58 10.44
N LEU A 12 8.78 5.70 9.79
CA LEU A 12 8.97 7.02 10.41
C LEU A 12 7.97 7.24 11.54
N TYR A 13 6.73 6.76 11.38
CA TYR A 13 5.73 6.83 12.44
C TYR A 13 6.19 6.03 13.67
N ALA A 14 6.62 4.78 13.47
CA ALA A 14 7.11 3.94 14.55
C ALA A 14 8.32 4.55 15.25
N TYR A 15 9.28 5.08 14.48
CA TYR A 15 10.45 5.71 15.02
C TYR A 15 10.09 6.97 15.83
N SER A 16 9.13 7.76 15.36
CA SER A 16 8.68 8.96 16.06
C SER A 16 8.07 8.66 17.43
N LEU A 17 7.43 7.48 17.57
CA LEU A 17 6.89 7.04 18.86
C LEU A 17 8.00 6.60 19.82
N LEU A 18 9.08 6.00 19.30
CA LEU A 18 10.22 5.56 20.10
C LEU A 18 11.13 6.71 20.48
N GLN A 19 11.25 7.72 19.62
CA GLN A 19 12.15 8.86 19.78
C GLN A 19 11.39 10.17 19.48
N PRO A 20 10.45 10.58 20.36
CA PRO A 20 9.54 11.69 20.04
C PRO A 20 10.22 13.07 19.91
N GLU A 21 11.43 13.23 20.42
CA GLU A 21 12.16 14.49 20.32
C GLU A 21 12.97 14.65 19.03
N THR A 22 12.99 13.61 18.18
CA THR A 22 13.73 13.63 16.93
C THR A 22 12.85 14.01 15.75
N LYS A 23 13.47 14.53 14.69
CA LYS A 23 12.84 14.74 13.41
C LYS A 23 13.46 13.76 12.42
N PRO A 24 13.01 12.50 12.39
CA PRO A 24 13.65 11.48 11.60
C PRO A 24 13.40 11.66 10.11
N ALA A 25 14.36 11.21 9.31
CA ALA A 25 14.23 11.11 7.86
C ALA A 25 14.45 9.67 7.45
N PHE A 26 13.86 9.29 6.33
CA PHE A 26 14.01 7.97 5.73
C PHE A 26 14.80 8.11 4.43
N ARG A 27 15.74 7.21 4.20
CA ARG A 27 16.57 7.23 2.99
C ARG A 27 16.34 5.96 2.19
N PHE A 28 16.03 6.13 0.93
CA PHE A 28 16.03 5.04 -0.04
C PHE A 28 17.37 5.02 -0.76
N ASP A 29 18.05 3.89 -0.73
CA ASP A 29 19.24 3.65 -1.53
C ASP A 29 18.82 2.80 -2.72
N VAL A 30 18.77 3.41 -3.90
CA VAL A 30 18.30 2.76 -5.12
C VAL A 30 19.49 2.41 -5.99
N VAL A 31 19.66 1.14 -6.29
CA VAL A 31 20.69 0.66 -7.21
C VAL A 31 20.09 0.53 -8.60
N VAL A 32 20.61 1.33 -9.53
CA VAL A 32 20.17 1.28 -10.93
C VAL A 32 21.03 0.28 -11.68
N LYS A 33 20.39 -0.72 -12.27
CA LYS A 33 21.06 -1.78 -13.05
C LYS A 33 21.37 -1.28 -14.46
N ASN A 34 22.48 -0.58 -14.60
CA ASN A 34 23.03 -0.16 -15.89
C ASN A 34 24.37 -0.88 -16.13
N LYS A 35 24.98 -0.64 -17.30
CA LYS A 35 26.33 -1.13 -17.59
C LYS A 35 27.32 -0.67 -16.51
N THR A 36 27.14 0.55 -16.02
CA THR A 36 27.81 1.07 -14.84
C THR A 36 26.77 1.22 -13.76
N PRO A 37 26.76 0.36 -12.72
CA PRO A 37 25.77 0.47 -11.65
C PRO A 37 25.90 1.82 -10.93
N ILE A 38 24.75 2.46 -10.71
CA ILE A 38 24.67 3.76 -10.02
C ILE A 38 23.83 3.55 -8.77
N VAL A 39 24.31 4.09 -7.65
CA VAL A 39 23.54 4.13 -6.40
C VAL A 39 22.99 5.54 -6.23
N GLU A 40 21.67 5.65 -6.17
CA GLU A 40 20.97 6.90 -5.89
C GLU A 40 20.44 6.88 -4.45
N GLN A 41 20.69 7.96 -3.71
CA GLN A 41 20.17 8.12 -2.36
C GLN A 41 19.03 9.13 -2.39
N LYS A 42 17.83 8.70 -1.98
CA LYS A 42 16.66 9.57 -1.93
C LYS A 42 16.18 9.69 -0.48
N ILE A 43 16.29 10.91 0.05
CA ILE A 43 15.88 11.20 1.42
C ILE A 43 14.47 11.77 1.40
N THR A 44 13.62 11.27 2.29
CA THR A 44 12.26 11.74 2.44
C THR A 44 11.90 11.91 3.90
N THR A 45 10.97 12.81 4.16
CA THR A 45 10.43 13.05 5.50
C THR A 45 8.91 12.88 5.45
N ARG A 46 8.30 12.78 6.62
CA ARG A 46 6.83 12.69 6.75
C ARG A 46 6.34 13.67 7.79
N THR A 47 5.15 14.21 7.55
CA THR A 47 4.49 15.15 8.46
C THR A 47 3.48 14.42 9.34
N GLN A 48 2.94 15.12 10.33
CA GLN A 48 1.84 14.60 11.14
C GLN A 48 0.61 14.26 10.30
N GLU A 49 0.38 15.02 9.24
CA GLU A 49 -0.71 14.75 8.30
C GLU A 49 -0.50 13.42 7.57
N ASP A 50 0.74 13.10 7.19
CA ASP A 50 1.07 11.81 6.60
C ASP A 50 0.78 10.66 7.57
N PHE A 51 1.11 10.83 8.84
CA PHE A 51 0.86 9.83 9.88
C PHE A 51 -0.64 9.65 10.14
N ALA A 52 -1.40 10.74 10.13
CA ALA A 52 -2.85 10.68 10.27
C ALA A 52 -3.49 9.91 9.11
N ARG A 53 -2.98 10.12 7.89
CA ARG A 53 -3.43 9.39 6.70
C ARG A 53 -3.16 7.90 6.82
N LEU A 54 -1.98 7.52 7.31
CA LEU A 54 -1.65 6.12 7.59
C LEU A 54 -2.63 5.53 8.60
N GLY A 55 -2.92 6.25 9.67
CA GLY A 55 -3.89 5.81 10.69
C GLY A 55 -5.28 5.58 10.11
N GLN A 56 -5.74 6.47 9.23
CA GLN A 56 -7.04 6.30 8.55
C GLN A 56 -7.07 5.07 7.66
N LEU A 57 -5.98 4.80 6.95
CA LEU A 57 -5.87 3.59 6.13
C LEU A 57 -5.94 2.34 7.00
N ALA A 58 -5.26 2.34 8.15
CA ALA A 58 -5.27 1.22 9.07
C ALA A 58 -6.68 0.97 9.62
N VAL A 59 -7.40 2.02 10.02
CA VAL A 59 -8.78 1.91 10.51
C VAL A 59 -9.71 1.34 9.45
N ARG A 60 -9.57 1.79 8.20
CA ARG A 60 -10.39 1.31 7.10
C ARG A 60 -10.07 -0.14 6.75
N ALA A 61 -8.81 -0.53 6.78
CA ALA A 61 -8.41 -1.92 6.60
C ALA A 61 -9.01 -2.82 7.68
N ASP A 62 -9.00 -2.36 8.92
CA ASP A 62 -9.62 -3.08 10.04
C ASP A 62 -11.12 -3.29 9.82
N LYS A 63 -11.83 -2.27 9.31
CA LYS A 63 -13.25 -2.38 8.98
C LYS A 63 -13.52 -3.37 7.85
N ILE A 64 -12.64 -3.43 6.84
CA ILE A 64 -12.75 -4.41 5.77
C ILE A 64 -12.66 -5.83 6.34
N VAL A 65 -11.73 -6.06 7.24
CA VAL A 65 -11.57 -7.36 7.91
C VAL A 65 -12.78 -7.67 8.79
N GLU A 66 -13.23 -6.71 9.60
CA GLU A 66 -14.37 -6.86 10.50
C GLU A 66 -15.65 -7.21 9.77
N HIS A 67 -15.90 -6.57 8.64
CA HIS A 67 -17.12 -6.78 7.83
C HIS A 67 -16.94 -7.80 6.70
N GLU A 68 -15.79 -8.42 6.63
CA GLU A 68 -15.47 -9.43 5.60
C GLU A 68 -15.67 -8.92 4.17
N LEU A 69 -15.32 -7.65 3.93
CA LEU A 69 -15.49 -7.00 2.63
C LEU A 69 -14.29 -7.29 1.72
N PHE A 70 -14.06 -8.55 1.44
CA PHE A 70 -12.93 -8.97 0.63
C PHE A 70 -13.33 -9.07 -0.84
N PHE A 71 -12.46 -8.61 -1.72
CA PHE A 71 -12.64 -8.72 -3.16
C PHE A 71 -11.27 -8.82 -3.84
N PRO A 72 -11.19 -9.50 -5.00
CA PRO A 72 -9.92 -9.64 -5.72
C PRO A 72 -9.44 -8.30 -6.27
N ASN A 73 -8.12 -8.07 -6.21
CA ASN A 73 -7.49 -6.94 -6.86
C ASN A 73 -7.07 -7.33 -8.28
N GLU A 74 -7.93 -7.06 -9.26
CA GLU A 74 -7.69 -7.40 -10.67
C GLU A 74 -6.78 -6.43 -11.39
N GLN A 75 -6.48 -5.29 -10.78
CA GLN A 75 -5.72 -4.23 -11.42
C GLN A 75 -4.21 -4.41 -11.27
N SER A 76 -3.78 -5.49 -10.63
CA SER A 76 -2.36 -5.74 -10.41
C SER A 76 -1.74 -6.45 -11.61
N PHE A 77 -0.57 -5.98 -12.03
CA PHE A 77 0.23 -6.68 -13.04
C PHE A 77 0.70 -8.07 -12.57
N ALA A 78 0.69 -8.31 -11.26
CA ALA A 78 1.06 -9.61 -10.70
C ALA A 78 0.03 -10.70 -10.97
N CYS A 79 -1.17 -10.35 -11.46
CA CYS A 79 -2.23 -11.31 -11.75
C CYS A 79 -1.84 -12.33 -12.80
N SER A 80 -1.01 -11.97 -13.77
CA SER A 80 -0.58 -12.87 -14.85
C SER A 80 0.19 -14.09 -14.34
N GLY A 81 0.92 -13.95 -13.22
CA GLY A 81 1.66 -15.05 -12.59
C GLY A 81 1.05 -15.53 -11.29
N CYS A 82 -0.19 -15.15 -11.00
CA CYS A 82 -0.82 -15.42 -9.71
C CYS A 82 -1.32 -16.86 -9.62
N GLN A 83 -0.93 -17.55 -8.55
CA GLN A 83 -1.39 -18.93 -8.30
C GLN A 83 -2.86 -19.01 -7.87
N PHE A 84 -3.49 -17.88 -7.56
CA PHE A 84 -4.88 -17.82 -7.10
C PHE A 84 -5.87 -17.36 -8.18
N GLN A 85 -5.48 -17.40 -9.46
CA GLN A 85 -6.36 -16.97 -10.55
C GLN A 85 -7.68 -17.73 -10.58
N SER A 86 -7.66 -19.04 -10.33
CA SER A 86 -8.88 -19.86 -10.31
C SER A 86 -9.81 -19.45 -9.17
N ALA A 87 -9.26 -19.09 -8.01
CA ALA A 87 -10.05 -18.60 -6.89
C ALA A 87 -10.73 -17.27 -7.22
N CYS A 88 -10.02 -16.35 -7.89
CA CYS A 88 -10.61 -15.09 -8.34
C CYS A 88 -11.75 -15.31 -9.33
N LYS A 89 -11.58 -16.21 -10.28
CA LYS A 89 -12.64 -16.54 -11.24
C LYS A 89 -13.87 -17.13 -10.55
N SER A 90 -13.66 -17.99 -9.55
CA SER A 90 -14.75 -18.55 -8.75
C SER A 90 -15.47 -17.46 -7.96
N TRP A 91 -14.72 -16.56 -7.35
CA TRP A 91 -15.29 -15.43 -6.61
C TRP A 91 -16.21 -14.59 -7.50
N HIS A 92 -15.75 -14.27 -8.72
CA HIS A 92 -16.53 -13.49 -9.68
C HIS A 92 -17.80 -14.20 -10.08
N ARG A 93 -17.75 -15.51 -10.33
CA ARG A 93 -18.95 -16.29 -10.65
C ARG A 93 -19.97 -16.27 -9.54
N GLU A 94 -19.52 -16.38 -8.29
CA GLU A 94 -20.40 -16.36 -7.11
C GLU A 94 -20.99 -14.99 -6.84
N HIS A 95 -20.29 -13.90 -7.21
CA HIS A 95 -20.69 -12.54 -6.91
C HIS A 95 -21.16 -11.75 -8.13
N SER A 96 -21.33 -12.41 -9.28
CA SER A 96 -21.70 -11.77 -10.53
C SER A 96 -23.21 -11.58 -10.71
N ARG A 97 -23.94 -11.46 -9.61
CA ARG A 97 -25.37 -11.12 -9.70
C ARG A 97 -25.53 -9.80 -10.41
N VAL A 98 -26.41 -9.77 -11.40
CA VAL A 98 -26.73 -8.53 -12.09
C VAL A 98 -27.34 -7.57 -11.08
N ILE A 99 -26.56 -6.56 -10.71
CA ILE A 99 -27.09 -5.47 -9.91
C ILE A 99 -27.84 -4.57 -10.90
N SER A 100 -29.15 -4.46 -10.73
CA SER A 100 -29.92 -3.52 -11.51
C SER A 100 -29.49 -2.11 -11.10
N LEU A 101 -28.85 -1.40 -12.04
CA LEU A 101 -28.51 0.01 -11.87
C LEU A 101 -29.66 0.90 -12.34
N ALA A 102 -30.87 0.36 -12.41
CA ALA A 102 -32.03 1.16 -12.75
C ALA A 102 -32.21 2.26 -11.71
N ALA A 103 -32.09 3.46 -12.17
CA ALA A 103 -32.27 4.64 -11.35
C ALA A 103 -33.75 4.81 -10.97
#